data_d66b9b80651055c76edab239e5ddd4fd
#
_entry.id   d66b9b80651055c76edab239e5ddd4fd
#
_cell.length_a   1.000
_cell.length_b   1.000
_cell.length_c   1.000
_cell.angle_alpha   90.00
_cell.angle_beta   90.00
_cell.angle_gamma   90.00
#
_symmetry.space_group_name_H-M   'P 1'
#
loop_
_entity.id
_entity.type
_entity.pdbx_description
1 polymer ?
#
loop_
_entity_poly.entity_id
_entity_poly.type
_entity_poly.pdbx_seq_one_letter_code
_entity_poly.pdbx_strand_id
1 'polypeptide(L)'
;MSAMVLPKEISQALVELTGEPREGMALVLLMRDYARHKLEEIDTALKQYEQTYGMSFEAFKQRWESQDREEDYAYARESDYLEWEALVTRRKRLETSFAWLP
;
A
#
# COMPACT_ATOMS: atom_id res chain seq x y z
N MET A 1 -9.24 -29.52 -5.17
CA MET A 1 -8.79 -28.15 -5.41
C MET A 1 -9.06 -27.79 -6.86
N SER A 2 -9.84 -26.74 -7.07
CA SER A 2 -10.12 -26.31 -8.44
C SER A 2 -8.96 -25.48 -8.97
N ALA A 3 -8.48 -25.83 -10.16
CA ALA A 3 -7.51 -25.00 -10.85
C ALA A 3 -8.23 -23.78 -11.41
N MET A 4 -7.58 -22.62 -11.28
CA MET A 4 -8.10 -21.41 -11.90
C MET A 4 -7.91 -21.51 -13.41
N VAL A 5 -9.00 -21.37 -14.15
CA VAL A 5 -8.94 -21.35 -15.61
C VAL A 5 -9.12 -19.91 -16.06
N LEU A 6 -8.08 -19.38 -16.70
CA LEU A 6 -8.11 -18.02 -17.22
C LEU A 6 -8.55 -18.01 -18.68
N PRO A 7 -9.29 -17.00 -19.12
CA PRO A 7 -9.52 -16.80 -20.55
C PRO A 7 -8.21 -16.75 -21.32
N LYS A 8 -8.22 -17.23 -22.54
CA LYS A 8 -7.03 -17.32 -23.38
C LYS A 8 -6.32 -15.98 -23.54
N GLU A 9 -7.09 -14.92 -23.72
CA GLU A 9 -6.53 -13.58 -23.90
C GLU A 9 -5.78 -13.10 -22.66
N ILE A 10 -6.28 -13.45 -21.48
CA ILE A 10 -5.63 -13.10 -20.21
C ILE A 10 -4.35 -13.91 -20.03
N SER A 11 -4.40 -15.22 -20.30
CA SER A 11 -3.20 -16.06 -20.23
C SER A 11 -2.10 -15.56 -21.17
N GLN A 12 -2.46 -15.20 -22.39
CA GLN A 12 -1.49 -14.64 -23.34
C GLN A 12 -0.93 -13.31 -22.87
N ALA A 13 -1.77 -12.42 -22.34
CA ALA A 13 -1.32 -11.14 -21.81
C ALA A 13 -0.36 -11.31 -20.64
N LEU A 14 -0.62 -12.26 -19.74
CA LEU A 14 0.29 -12.56 -18.63
C LEU A 14 1.68 -12.96 -19.11
N VAL A 15 1.74 -13.84 -20.10
CA VAL A 15 3.01 -14.28 -20.67
C VAL A 15 3.73 -13.13 -21.36
N GLU A 16 3.01 -12.31 -22.12
CA GLU A 16 3.59 -11.15 -22.80
C GLU A 16 4.13 -10.11 -21.81
N LEU A 17 3.35 -9.81 -20.77
CA LEU A 17 3.74 -8.81 -19.78
C LEU A 17 4.96 -9.24 -18.95
N THR A 18 5.01 -10.50 -18.59
CA THR A 18 6.03 -10.99 -17.65
C THR A 18 7.23 -11.65 -18.33
N GLY A 19 7.07 -12.07 -19.57
CA GLY A 19 8.08 -12.88 -20.26
C GLY A 19 8.21 -14.31 -19.73
N GLU A 20 7.33 -14.71 -18.82
CA GLU A 20 7.35 -16.02 -18.21
C GLU A 20 6.30 -16.92 -18.89
N PRO A 21 6.73 -18.03 -19.55
CA PRO A 21 5.78 -18.89 -20.26
C PRO A 21 4.84 -19.68 -19.35
N ARG A 22 5.21 -19.87 -18.09
CA ARG A 22 4.36 -20.59 -17.12
C ARG A 22 3.34 -19.64 -16.53
N GLU A 23 2.08 -19.88 -16.81
CA GLU A 23 0.96 -19.00 -16.42
C GLU A 23 0.93 -18.71 -14.93
N GLY A 24 1.05 -19.72 -14.09
CA GLY A 24 1.04 -19.54 -12.64
C GLY A 24 2.20 -18.69 -12.14
N MET A 25 3.39 -18.92 -12.69
CA MET A 25 4.57 -18.12 -12.31
C MET A 25 4.45 -16.70 -12.86
N ALA A 26 3.90 -16.54 -14.05
CA ALA A 26 3.65 -15.22 -14.62
C ALA A 26 2.74 -14.40 -13.70
N LEU A 27 1.69 -15.03 -13.15
CA LEU A 27 0.78 -14.37 -12.21
C LEU A 27 1.50 -13.95 -10.92
N VAL A 28 2.35 -14.81 -10.38
CA VAL A 28 3.14 -14.50 -9.18
C VAL A 28 4.04 -13.29 -9.43
N LEU A 29 4.74 -13.26 -10.57
CA LEU A 29 5.62 -12.15 -10.92
C LEU A 29 4.84 -10.83 -11.06
N LEU A 30 3.68 -10.90 -11.70
CA LEU A 30 2.84 -9.72 -11.87
C LEU A 30 2.33 -9.20 -10.52
N MET A 31 1.89 -10.09 -9.64
CA MET A 31 1.44 -9.72 -8.30
C MET A 31 2.57 -9.09 -7.49
N ARG A 32 3.77 -9.65 -7.57
CA ARG A 32 4.94 -9.10 -6.89
C ARG A 32 5.22 -7.66 -7.35
N ASP A 33 5.25 -7.46 -8.65
CA ASP A 33 5.57 -6.16 -9.22
C ASP A 33 4.49 -5.13 -8.90
N TYR A 34 3.23 -5.53 -8.96
CA TYR A 34 2.13 -4.64 -8.62
C TYR A 34 2.12 -4.28 -7.14
N ALA A 35 2.34 -5.25 -6.25
CA ALA A 35 2.43 -5.01 -4.81
C ALA A 35 3.58 -4.04 -4.50
N ARG A 36 4.73 -4.23 -5.13
CA ARG A 36 5.88 -3.32 -4.98
C ARG A 36 5.52 -1.90 -5.42
N HIS A 37 4.86 -1.77 -6.56
CA HIS A 37 4.41 -0.48 -7.07
C HIS A 37 3.46 0.22 -6.08
N LYS A 38 2.52 -0.53 -5.51
CA LYS A 38 1.58 0.02 -4.52
C LYS A 38 2.30 0.45 -3.24
N LEU A 39 3.28 -0.32 -2.79
CA LEU A 39 4.09 0.07 -1.63
C LEU A 39 4.87 1.35 -1.89
N GLU A 40 5.42 1.52 -3.08
CA GLU A 40 6.12 2.76 -3.46
C GLU A 40 5.17 3.97 -3.46
N GLU A 41 3.96 3.81 -3.98
CA GLU A 41 2.96 4.87 -3.94
C GLU A 41 2.63 5.28 -2.50
N ILE A 42 2.43 4.28 -1.63
CA ILE A 42 2.11 4.52 -0.23
C ILE A 42 3.28 5.21 0.46
N ASP A 43 4.51 4.75 0.22
CA ASP A 43 5.71 5.35 0.82
C ASP A 43 5.89 6.81 0.41
N THR A 44 5.59 7.14 -0.84
CA THR A 44 5.63 8.52 -1.32
C THR A 44 4.63 9.39 -0.56
N ALA A 45 3.41 8.90 -0.39
CA ALA A 45 2.38 9.62 0.35
C ALA A 45 2.75 9.78 1.83
N LEU A 46 3.30 8.73 2.45
CA LEU A 46 3.74 8.77 3.85
C LEU A 46 4.84 9.81 4.05
N LYS A 47 5.81 9.86 3.14
CA LYS A 47 6.88 10.87 3.20
C LYS A 47 6.33 12.28 3.10
N GLN A 48 5.32 12.52 2.28
CA GLN A 48 4.70 13.83 2.16
C GLN A 48 4.08 14.27 3.47
N TYR A 49 3.38 13.36 4.17
CA TYR A 49 2.82 13.67 5.48
C TYR A 49 3.92 13.93 6.52
N GLU A 50 4.98 13.13 6.54
CA GLU A 50 6.10 13.33 7.45
C GLU A 50 6.76 14.68 7.22
N GLN A 51 6.93 15.09 5.98
CA GLN A 51 7.52 16.39 5.64
C GLN A 51 6.59 17.54 6.04
N THR A 52 5.29 17.39 5.79
CA THR A 52 4.31 18.42 6.11
C THR A 52 4.25 18.70 7.61
N TYR A 53 4.29 17.66 8.42
CA TYR A 53 4.15 17.79 9.88
C TYR A 53 5.49 17.73 10.62
N GLY A 54 6.57 17.40 9.93
CA GLY A 54 7.91 17.36 10.53
C GLY A 54 8.08 16.27 11.57
N MET A 55 7.31 15.20 11.50
CA MET A 55 7.37 14.11 12.46
C MET A 55 6.84 12.81 11.86
N SER A 56 7.10 11.68 12.54
CA SER A 56 6.55 10.39 12.16
C SER A 56 5.07 10.32 12.48
N PHE A 57 4.37 9.35 11.89
CA PHE A 57 2.96 9.12 12.22
C PHE A 57 2.78 8.79 13.70
N GLU A 58 3.67 7.98 14.28
CA GLU A 58 3.57 7.62 15.70
C GLU A 58 3.65 8.85 16.60
N ALA A 59 4.56 9.77 16.31
CA ALA A 59 4.67 11.01 17.06
C ALA A 59 3.42 11.89 16.87
N PHE A 60 2.93 11.97 15.64
CA PHE A 60 1.72 12.73 15.32
C PHE A 60 0.49 12.17 16.03
N LYS A 61 0.37 10.85 16.04
CA LYS A 61 -0.72 10.15 16.72
C LYS A 61 -0.71 10.40 18.22
N GLN A 62 0.47 10.30 18.85
CA GLN A 62 0.61 10.56 20.28
C GLN A 62 0.21 11.99 20.62
N ARG A 63 0.65 12.94 19.83
CA ARG A 63 0.29 14.33 20.00
C ARG A 63 -1.23 14.52 19.83
N TRP A 64 -1.81 13.88 18.82
CA TRP A 64 -3.25 13.95 18.54
C TRP A 64 -4.07 13.41 19.70
N GLU A 65 -3.65 12.32 20.33
CA GLU A 65 -4.38 11.67 21.41
C GLU A 65 -4.19 12.35 22.77
N SER A 66 -3.04 12.99 23.01
CA SER A 66 -2.64 13.44 24.35
C SER A 66 -2.88 14.93 24.61
N GLN A 67 -3.14 15.74 23.62
CA GLN A 67 -3.24 17.18 23.77
C GLN A 67 -4.68 17.68 23.70
N ASP A 68 -4.94 18.81 24.42
CA ASP A 68 -6.09 19.60 24.12
C ASP A 68 -5.89 20.20 22.74
N ARG A 69 -6.78 19.87 21.84
CA ARG A 69 -6.57 20.04 20.41
C ARG A 69 -7.45 21.13 19.80
N GLU A 70 -7.77 22.17 20.53
CA GLU A 70 -8.60 23.23 19.95
C GLU A 70 -8.05 23.75 18.64
N GLU A 71 -6.73 23.91 18.56
CA GLU A 71 -6.06 24.35 17.33
C GLU A 71 -5.96 23.24 16.29
N ASP A 72 -5.98 21.99 16.72
CA ASP A 72 -5.84 20.83 15.83
C ASP A 72 -7.19 20.35 15.27
N TYR A 73 -8.28 21.00 15.66
CA TYR A 73 -9.62 20.68 15.16
C TYR A 73 -9.89 21.22 13.76
N ALA A 74 -8.93 21.85 13.13
CA ALA A 74 -9.09 22.21 11.73
C ALA A 74 -9.42 20.95 10.92
N TYR A 75 -10.46 21.03 10.12
CA TYR A 75 -10.91 19.91 9.28
C TYR A 75 -9.76 19.27 8.50
N ALA A 76 -8.85 20.10 7.99
CA ALA A 76 -7.72 19.60 7.21
C ALA A 76 -6.80 18.67 8.01
N ARG A 77 -6.54 19.00 9.29
CA ARG A 77 -5.68 18.16 10.14
C ARG A 77 -6.35 16.85 10.52
N GLU A 78 -7.63 16.89 10.79
CA GLU A 78 -8.40 15.68 11.08
C GLU A 78 -8.43 14.76 9.86
N SER A 79 -8.69 15.32 8.69
CA SER A 79 -8.66 14.58 7.44
C SER A 79 -7.28 13.95 7.19
N ASP A 80 -6.21 14.71 7.39
CA ASP A 80 -4.85 14.22 7.23
C ASP A 80 -4.53 13.08 8.21
N TYR A 81 -4.97 13.21 9.46
CA TYR A 81 -4.79 12.14 10.45
C TYR A 81 -5.43 10.83 9.97
N LEU A 82 -6.67 10.90 9.53
CA LEU A 82 -7.41 9.72 9.08
C LEU A 82 -6.78 9.10 7.83
N GLU A 83 -6.38 9.92 6.88
CA GLU A 83 -5.73 9.43 5.67
C GLU A 83 -4.36 8.82 5.97
N TRP A 84 -3.58 9.48 6.81
CA TRP A 84 -2.25 9.00 7.19
C TRP A 84 -2.36 7.65 7.91
N GLU A 85 -3.29 7.55 8.87
CA GLU A 85 -3.55 6.29 9.57
C GLU A 85 -3.95 5.18 8.60
N ALA A 86 -4.82 5.47 7.65
CA ALA A 86 -5.26 4.50 6.66
C ALA A 86 -4.09 4.01 5.80
N LEU A 87 -3.18 4.90 5.41
CA LEU A 87 -1.98 4.53 4.64
C LEU A 87 -1.04 3.65 5.44
N VAL A 88 -0.80 3.98 6.71
CA VAL A 88 0.05 3.16 7.59
C VAL A 88 -0.53 1.76 7.75
N THR A 89 -1.84 1.67 7.97
CA THR A 89 -2.53 0.40 8.11
C THR A 89 -2.46 -0.43 6.83
N ARG A 90 -2.72 0.22 5.69
CA ARG A 90 -2.67 -0.46 4.40
C ARG A 90 -1.27 -0.98 4.08
N ARG A 91 -0.24 -0.19 4.40
CA ARG A 91 1.14 -0.61 4.19
C ARG A 91 1.44 -1.89 4.94
N LYS A 92 1.06 -1.96 6.21
CA LYS A 92 1.25 -3.14 7.04
C LYS A 92 0.53 -4.36 6.48
N ARG A 93 -0.70 -4.18 6.01
CA ARG A 93 -1.49 -5.26 5.41
C ARG A 93 -0.83 -5.79 4.15
N LEU A 94 -0.35 -4.91 3.29
CA LEU A 94 0.32 -5.31 2.06
C LEU A 94 1.61 -6.06 2.35
N GLU A 95 2.43 -5.57 3.28
CA GLU A 95 3.65 -6.27 3.68
C GLU A 95 3.34 -7.68 4.19
N THR A 96 2.34 -7.82 5.05
CA THR A 96 1.97 -9.11 5.61
C THR A 96 1.38 -10.04 4.55
N SER A 97 0.46 -9.53 3.73
CA SER A 97 -0.23 -10.34 2.73
C SER A 97 0.68 -10.85 1.63
N PHE A 98 1.75 -10.12 1.33
CA PHE A 98 2.64 -10.47 0.22
C PHE A 98 4.06 -10.80 0.67
N ALA A 99 4.27 -11.04 1.97
CA ALA A 99 5.58 -11.42 2.50
C ALA A 99 6.11 -12.72 1.90
N TRP A 100 5.22 -13.60 1.42
CA TRP A 100 5.59 -14.88 0.80
C TRP A 100 6.07 -14.75 -0.64
N LEU A 101 5.89 -13.60 -1.27
CA LEU A 101 6.33 -13.40 -2.66
C LEU A 101 7.86 -13.34 -2.73
N PRO A 102 8.45 -13.96 -3.75
CA PRO A 102 9.90 -13.93 -3.94
C PRO A 102 10.45 -12.54 -4.28
#